data_4e359414679ad9125c298f08c641b9a1
#
_entry.id   4e359414679ad9125c298f08c641b9a1
#
_cell.length_a   1.000
_cell.length_b   1.000
_cell.length_c   1.000
_cell.angle_alpha   90.00
_cell.angle_beta   90.00
_cell.angle_gamma   90.00
#
_symmetry.space_group_name_H-M   'P 1'
#
loop_
_entity.id
_entity.type
_entity.pdbx_description
1 polymer ?
#
loop_
_entity_poly.entity_id
_entity_poly.type
_entity_poly.pdbx_seq_one_letter_code
_entity_poly.pdbx_strand_id
1 'polypeptide(L)'
;NLKPNLQKLVNRNYAAMSLRDYYAVDVLDQVQVYLRENTGEEPQDYRVVSLGIDPAAALYHGFYCLDGYSNNYSLEYKHRFREIIAPELDKSEYLEDSFDHWGNRCYLFSAECPGYYTIEKGGFYFQDYTIDAESLRQLGGSYLLSAAYIDHSEDTGLELMSRRPLRQRTAITAFISIG
;
A
#
# COMPACT_ATOMS: atom_id res chain seq x y z
N ASN A 1 -15.04 20.69 -4.48
CA ASN A 1 -15.76 19.45 -4.11
C ASN A 1 -17.06 19.67 -3.31
N LEU A 2 -17.75 20.81 -3.54
CA LEU A 2 -19.05 21.10 -2.88
C LEU A 2 -20.18 20.22 -3.43
N LYS A 3 -20.14 19.93 -4.73
CA LYS A 3 -21.19 19.19 -5.47
C LYS A 3 -21.41 17.76 -4.97
N PRO A 4 -20.39 16.91 -4.76
CA PRO A 4 -20.56 15.57 -4.19
C PRO A 4 -21.13 15.60 -2.77
N ASN A 5 -20.70 16.55 -1.94
CA ASN A 5 -21.18 16.67 -0.56
C ASN A 5 -22.66 17.12 -0.49
N LEU A 6 -23.07 18.04 -1.36
CA LEU A 6 -24.47 18.43 -1.51
C LEU A 6 -25.33 17.25 -2.05
N GLN A 7 -24.82 16.47 -2.99
CA GLN A 7 -25.52 15.30 -3.49
C GLN A 7 -25.70 14.23 -2.41
N LYS A 8 -24.72 14.04 -1.52
CA LYS A 8 -24.83 13.16 -0.34
C LYS A 8 -25.92 13.59 0.62
N LEU A 9 -26.09 14.90 0.81
CA LEU A 9 -27.15 15.44 1.67
C LEU A 9 -28.55 15.25 1.13
N VAL A 10 -28.69 15.31 -0.20
CA VAL A 10 -29.99 15.19 -0.89
C VAL A 10 -30.31 13.73 -1.25
N ASN A 11 -29.31 12.94 -1.58
CA ASN A 11 -29.47 11.54 -1.96
C ASN A 11 -28.63 10.65 -1.06
N ARG A 12 -29.27 9.99 -0.09
CA ARG A 12 -28.62 9.07 0.86
C ARG A 12 -27.97 7.85 0.20
N ASN A 13 -28.36 7.53 -1.02
CA ASN A 13 -27.79 6.42 -1.82
C ASN A 13 -26.62 6.87 -2.72
N TYR A 14 -26.21 8.13 -2.65
CA TYR A 14 -25.06 8.60 -3.42
C TYR A 14 -23.75 8.01 -2.88
N ALA A 15 -23.15 7.12 -3.65
CA ALA A 15 -22.00 6.29 -3.28
C ALA A 15 -20.65 7.01 -3.39
N ALA A 16 -20.58 8.32 -3.11
CA ALA A 16 -19.28 8.98 -3.06
C ALA A 16 -18.48 8.51 -1.84
N MET A 17 -17.23 8.12 -2.07
CA MET A 17 -16.27 7.79 -1.04
C MET A 17 -16.14 8.97 -0.06
N SER A 18 -16.25 8.72 1.23
CA SER A 18 -15.99 9.74 2.25
C SER A 18 -14.48 9.88 2.48
N LEU A 19 -14.04 11.01 3.05
CA LEU A 19 -12.64 11.15 3.47
C LEU A 19 -12.24 10.07 4.49
N ARG A 20 -13.17 9.68 5.37
CA ARG A 20 -12.95 8.60 6.33
C ARG A 20 -12.70 7.26 5.63
N ASP A 21 -13.46 6.98 4.56
CA ASP A 21 -13.28 5.77 3.76
C ASP A 21 -11.97 5.84 2.97
N TYR A 22 -11.66 6.99 2.37
CA TYR A 22 -10.42 7.19 1.59
C TYR A 22 -9.17 6.98 2.45
N TYR A 23 -9.15 7.55 3.64
CA TYR A 23 -8.03 7.39 4.57
C TYR A 23 -8.07 6.08 5.38
N ALA A 24 -9.04 5.21 5.14
CA ALA A 24 -9.17 3.92 5.83
C ALA A 24 -9.08 4.01 7.37
N VAL A 25 -9.67 5.09 7.95
CA VAL A 25 -9.45 5.49 9.36
C VAL A 25 -9.64 4.33 10.33
N ASP A 26 -10.76 3.60 10.22
CA ASP A 26 -11.08 2.54 11.16
C ASP A 26 -10.15 1.32 11.04
N VAL A 27 -9.47 1.20 9.91
CA VAL A 27 -8.64 0.03 9.60
C VAL A 27 -7.19 0.28 10.00
N LEU A 28 -6.63 1.41 9.59
CA LEU A 28 -5.23 1.74 9.86
C LEU A 28 -4.97 1.98 11.35
N ASP A 29 -5.96 2.54 12.08
CA ASP A 29 -5.89 2.63 13.54
C ASP A 29 -5.81 1.24 14.19
N GLN A 30 -6.59 0.27 13.69
CA GLN A 30 -6.54 -1.11 14.18
C GLN A 30 -5.21 -1.81 13.85
N VAL A 31 -4.60 -1.49 12.71
CA VAL A 31 -3.27 -2.00 12.33
C VAL A 31 -2.22 -1.51 13.33
N GLN A 32 -2.22 -0.24 13.69
CA GLN A 32 -1.29 0.28 14.70
C GLN A 32 -1.47 -0.38 16.07
N VAL A 33 -2.71 -0.54 16.51
CA VAL A 33 -3.01 -1.24 17.76
C VAL A 33 -2.51 -2.68 17.70
N TYR A 34 -2.76 -3.38 16.60
CA TYR A 34 -2.32 -4.75 16.41
C TYR A 34 -0.79 -4.87 16.47
N LEU A 35 -0.05 -4.00 15.78
CA LEU A 35 1.41 -4.00 15.82
C LEU A 35 1.93 -3.78 17.23
N ARG A 36 1.45 -2.75 17.90
CA ARG A 36 1.84 -2.46 19.28
C ARG A 36 1.60 -3.64 20.22
N GLU A 37 0.46 -4.30 20.10
CA GLU A 37 0.10 -5.43 20.98
C GLU A 37 0.91 -6.71 20.70
N ASN A 38 1.33 -6.94 19.46
CA ASN A 38 1.97 -8.19 19.06
C ASN A 38 3.50 -8.08 18.92
N THR A 39 4.04 -6.89 18.63
CA THR A 39 5.48 -6.69 18.46
C THR A 39 6.08 -5.76 19.52
N GLY A 40 5.26 -4.93 20.15
CA GLY A 40 5.70 -3.88 21.07
C GLY A 40 6.25 -2.65 20.36
N GLU A 41 6.18 -2.59 19.02
CA GLU A 41 6.72 -1.49 18.23
C GLU A 41 5.73 -0.33 18.12
N GLU A 42 6.26 0.88 18.14
CA GLU A 42 5.53 2.12 17.87
C GLU A 42 5.82 2.61 16.45
N PRO A 43 4.98 3.48 15.84
CA PRO A 43 5.12 3.90 14.45
C PRO A 43 6.51 4.44 14.05
N GLN A 44 7.27 4.99 14.98
CA GLN A 44 8.63 5.48 14.71
C GLN A 44 9.68 4.36 14.59
N ASP A 45 9.38 3.16 15.06
CA ASP A 45 10.31 2.05 15.12
C ASP A 45 10.37 1.27 13.80
N TYR A 46 9.37 1.42 12.94
CA TYR A 46 9.26 0.69 11.69
C TYR A 46 8.93 1.60 10.50
N ARG A 47 9.07 1.05 9.30
CA ARG A 47 8.68 1.70 8.03
C ARG A 47 7.74 0.79 7.27
N VAL A 48 6.76 1.42 6.58
CA VAL A 48 5.77 0.70 5.80
C VAL A 48 5.86 1.05 4.31
N VAL A 49 5.38 0.12 3.49
CA VAL A 49 5.03 0.34 2.08
C VAL A 49 3.59 -0.10 1.84
N SER A 50 2.96 0.44 0.81
CA SER A 50 1.53 0.24 0.53
C SER A 50 1.32 -0.39 -0.85
N LEU A 51 0.55 -1.47 -0.93
CA LEU A 51 0.13 -2.10 -2.18
C LEU A 51 -1.38 -1.96 -2.37
N GLY A 52 -1.79 -1.28 -3.44
CA GLY A 52 -3.20 -1.02 -3.71
C GLY A 52 -3.87 -0.02 -2.76
N ILE A 53 -3.09 0.68 -1.95
CA ILE A 53 -3.51 1.74 -1.02
C ILE A 53 -2.72 2.99 -1.36
N ASP A 54 -3.36 4.17 -1.36
CA ASP A 54 -2.61 5.42 -1.45
C ASP A 54 -1.74 5.59 -0.20
N PRO A 55 -0.40 5.72 -0.33
CA PRO A 55 0.48 5.94 0.81
C PRO A 55 0.09 7.16 1.67
N ALA A 56 -0.62 8.13 1.10
CA ALA A 56 -1.17 9.25 1.86
C ALA A 56 -2.13 8.80 2.98
N ALA A 57 -2.79 7.65 2.82
CA ALA A 57 -3.63 7.10 3.88
C ALA A 57 -2.80 6.61 5.07
N ALA A 58 -1.72 5.89 4.82
CA ALA A 58 -0.79 5.47 5.87
C ALA A 58 -0.12 6.67 6.56
N LEU A 59 0.35 7.65 5.78
CA LEU A 59 0.91 8.91 6.31
C LEU A 59 -0.07 9.67 7.19
N TYR A 60 -1.36 9.73 6.82
CA TYR A 60 -2.40 10.37 7.61
C TYR A 60 -2.54 9.76 9.00
N HIS A 61 -2.30 8.46 9.14
CA HIS A 61 -2.30 7.73 10.41
C HIS A 61 -0.96 7.75 11.15
N GLY A 62 0.03 8.51 10.66
CA GLY A 62 1.32 8.66 11.33
C GLY A 62 2.30 7.52 11.07
N PHE A 63 2.03 6.62 10.11
CA PHE A 63 3.04 5.67 9.66
C PHE A 63 4.19 6.37 8.95
N TYR A 64 5.38 5.85 9.09
CA TYR A 64 6.54 6.28 8.34
C TYR A 64 6.62 5.44 7.04
N CYS A 65 6.30 6.07 5.91
CA CYS A 65 6.23 5.40 4.62
C CYS A 65 7.53 5.53 3.84
N LEU A 66 7.95 4.45 3.20
CA LEU A 66 9.04 4.45 2.21
C LEU A 66 8.52 4.80 0.82
N ASP A 67 7.25 4.55 0.56
CA ASP A 67 6.57 4.84 -0.69
C ASP A 67 5.87 6.21 -0.65
N GLY A 68 5.50 6.72 -1.81
CA GLY A 68 4.73 7.94 -1.93
C GLY A 68 5.04 8.75 -3.18
N TYR A 69 4.47 9.96 -3.21
CA TYR A 69 4.72 10.98 -4.22
C TYR A 69 5.50 12.13 -3.62
N SER A 70 6.72 12.36 -4.09
CA SER A 70 7.56 13.45 -3.62
C SER A 70 8.48 13.98 -4.70
N ASN A 71 8.51 15.30 -4.88
CA ASN A 71 9.44 15.97 -5.79
C ASN A 71 10.89 15.96 -5.26
N ASN A 72 11.11 15.51 -4.02
CA ASN A 72 12.41 15.60 -3.35
C ASN A 72 13.10 14.23 -3.21
N TYR A 73 12.61 13.18 -3.85
CA TYR A 73 13.34 11.92 -3.91
C TYR A 73 14.68 12.13 -4.65
N SER A 74 15.79 11.70 -4.01
CA SER A 74 17.06 11.63 -4.69
C SER A 74 17.03 10.50 -5.74
N LEU A 75 17.86 10.64 -6.79
CA LEU A 75 17.98 9.59 -7.80
C LEU A 75 18.47 8.27 -7.18
N GLU A 76 19.38 8.34 -6.21
CA GLU A 76 19.83 7.18 -5.45
C GLU A 76 18.68 6.46 -4.75
N TYR A 77 17.79 7.22 -4.07
CA TYR A 77 16.62 6.63 -3.41
C TYR A 77 15.69 5.98 -4.43
N LYS A 78 15.46 6.64 -5.55
CA LYS A 78 14.62 6.11 -6.64
C LYS A 78 15.17 4.80 -7.20
N HIS A 79 16.48 4.69 -7.39
CA HIS A 79 17.14 3.47 -7.86
C HIS A 79 17.02 2.35 -6.83
N ARG A 80 17.25 2.61 -5.56
CA ARG A 80 17.09 1.61 -4.50
C ARG A 80 15.64 1.14 -4.37
N PHE A 81 14.67 2.05 -4.52
CA PHE A 81 13.26 1.68 -4.52
C PHE A 81 12.88 0.85 -5.76
N ARG A 82 13.50 1.13 -6.92
CA ARG A 82 13.34 0.34 -8.14
C ARG A 82 13.73 -1.13 -7.93
N GLU A 83 14.78 -1.40 -7.18
CA GLU A 83 15.21 -2.77 -6.86
C GLU A 83 14.09 -3.55 -6.15
N ILE A 84 13.36 -2.91 -5.26
CA ILE A 84 12.25 -3.54 -4.54
C ILE A 84 11.17 -4.05 -5.49
N ILE A 85 10.82 -3.26 -6.51
CA ILE A 85 9.72 -3.56 -7.44
C ILE A 85 10.22 -4.14 -8.76
N ALA A 86 11.51 -4.39 -8.94
CA ALA A 86 12.09 -4.92 -10.17
C ALA A 86 11.36 -6.17 -10.68
N PRO A 87 10.98 -7.15 -9.83
CA PRO A 87 10.23 -8.33 -10.29
C PRO A 87 8.90 -8.00 -10.97
N GLU A 88 8.21 -6.94 -10.52
CA GLU A 88 6.95 -6.50 -11.15
C GLU A 88 7.18 -5.67 -12.41
N LEU A 89 8.26 -4.87 -12.44
CA LEU A 89 8.64 -4.12 -13.64
C LEU A 89 9.03 -5.06 -14.78
N ASP A 90 9.78 -6.12 -14.49
CA ASP A 90 10.21 -7.13 -15.48
C ASP A 90 9.03 -7.87 -16.14
N LYS A 91 7.86 -7.89 -15.50
CA LYS A 91 6.63 -8.48 -16.05
C LYS A 91 5.89 -7.54 -17.02
N SER A 92 6.20 -6.24 -17.03
CA SER A 92 5.42 -5.25 -17.77
C SER A 92 6.26 -4.07 -18.26
N GLU A 93 6.58 -4.05 -19.55
CA GLU A 93 7.27 -2.93 -20.21
C GLU A 93 6.58 -1.57 -19.93
N TYR A 94 5.26 -1.56 -19.88
CA TYR A 94 4.50 -0.35 -19.54
C TYR A 94 4.82 0.15 -18.11
N LEU A 95 4.90 -0.75 -17.13
CA LEU A 95 5.23 -0.36 -15.75
C LEU A 95 6.68 0.09 -15.62
N GLU A 96 7.60 -0.62 -16.27
CA GLU A 96 9.01 -0.27 -16.30
C GLU A 96 9.19 1.15 -16.87
N ASP A 97 8.66 1.41 -18.07
CA ASP A 97 8.72 2.71 -18.71
C ASP A 97 8.09 3.81 -17.84
N SER A 98 6.90 3.54 -17.28
CA SER A 98 6.20 4.49 -16.42
C SER A 98 6.98 4.79 -15.14
N PHE A 99 7.59 3.79 -14.51
CA PHE A 99 8.37 3.99 -13.31
C PHE A 99 9.67 4.75 -13.59
N ASP A 100 10.40 4.34 -14.61
CA ASP A 100 11.72 4.88 -14.90
C ASP A 100 11.64 6.34 -15.39
N HIS A 101 10.60 6.70 -16.15
CA HIS A 101 10.41 8.06 -16.65
C HIS A 101 9.64 8.99 -15.68
N TRP A 102 9.01 8.46 -14.64
CA TRP A 102 8.27 9.29 -13.67
C TRP A 102 9.03 9.46 -12.35
N GLY A 103 9.89 10.45 -12.29
CA GLY A 103 10.84 10.67 -11.20
C GLY A 103 10.23 10.85 -9.80
N ASN A 104 8.97 11.27 -9.69
CA ASN A 104 8.36 11.71 -8.43
C ASN A 104 7.60 10.62 -7.66
N ARG A 105 7.47 9.41 -8.21
CA ARG A 105 6.69 8.32 -7.64
C ARG A 105 7.56 7.14 -7.26
N CYS A 106 7.42 6.74 -6.00
CA CYS A 106 7.90 5.47 -5.47
C CYS A 106 6.67 4.74 -4.94
N TYR A 107 5.99 3.97 -5.78
CA TYR A 107 4.83 3.16 -5.40
C TYR A 107 5.10 1.69 -5.68
N LEU A 108 4.50 0.82 -4.87
CA LEU A 108 4.40 -0.58 -5.22
C LEU A 108 3.32 -0.73 -6.30
N PHE A 109 3.76 -0.98 -7.52
CA PHE A 109 2.90 -1.32 -8.63
C PHE A 109 2.79 -2.83 -8.78
N SER A 110 1.74 -3.32 -9.46
CA SER A 110 1.61 -4.70 -9.85
C SER A 110 1.36 -4.83 -11.34
N ALA A 111 2.01 -5.78 -11.97
CA ALA A 111 1.77 -6.13 -13.37
C ALA A 111 0.38 -6.69 -13.61
N GLU A 112 -0.29 -7.23 -12.58
CA GLU A 112 -1.67 -7.73 -12.67
C GLU A 112 -2.70 -6.61 -12.75
N CYS A 113 -2.37 -5.37 -12.31
CA CYS A 113 -3.23 -4.20 -12.45
C CYS A 113 -2.43 -2.96 -12.89
N PRO A 114 -1.78 -2.99 -14.05
CA PRO A 114 -0.91 -1.91 -14.52
C PRO A 114 -1.74 -0.63 -14.71
N GLY A 115 -1.21 0.49 -14.25
CA GLY A 115 -1.87 1.80 -14.29
C GLY A 115 -2.71 2.15 -13.08
N TYR A 116 -2.89 1.23 -12.13
CA TYR A 116 -3.57 1.50 -10.86
C TYR A 116 -2.61 1.29 -9.70
N TYR A 117 -2.46 2.28 -8.85
CA TYR A 117 -1.74 2.16 -7.57
C TYR A 117 -2.69 2.09 -6.37
N THR A 118 -4.00 2.19 -6.61
CA THR A 118 -5.05 1.98 -5.61
C THR A 118 -6.08 0.99 -6.14
N ILE A 119 -6.54 0.11 -5.27
CA ILE A 119 -7.52 -0.94 -5.58
C ILE A 119 -8.77 -0.69 -4.75
N GLU A 120 -9.94 -0.69 -5.41
CA GLU A 120 -11.22 -0.63 -4.71
C GLU A 120 -11.54 -1.96 -4.02
N LYS A 121 -12.23 -1.87 -2.89
CA LYS A 121 -12.71 -3.06 -2.16
C LYS A 121 -13.62 -3.91 -3.05
N GLY A 122 -13.30 -5.16 -3.23
CA GLY A 122 -14.15 -6.05 -4.03
C GLY A 122 -13.56 -7.41 -4.33
N GLY A 123 -12.51 -7.83 -3.61
CA GLY A 123 -11.99 -9.19 -3.74
C GLY A 123 -10.97 -9.34 -4.87
N PHE A 124 -10.15 -8.34 -5.08
CA PHE A 124 -8.96 -8.50 -5.90
C PHE A 124 -7.96 -9.40 -5.17
N TYR A 125 -7.36 -10.32 -5.91
CA TYR A 125 -6.30 -11.21 -5.46
C TYR A 125 -5.11 -11.01 -6.37
N PHE A 126 -3.95 -10.75 -5.77
CA PHE A 126 -2.69 -10.84 -6.49
C PHE A 126 -2.26 -12.30 -6.55
N GLN A 127 -2.22 -12.85 -7.75
CA GLN A 127 -1.90 -14.27 -7.99
C GLN A 127 -0.40 -14.52 -8.13
N ASP A 128 0.30 -13.55 -8.71
CA ASP A 128 1.74 -13.65 -9.03
C ASP A 128 2.49 -12.35 -8.66
N TYR A 129 2.11 -11.72 -7.56
CA TYR A 129 2.77 -10.51 -7.09
C TYR A 129 4.08 -10.85 -6.41
N THR A 130 5.16 -10.21 -6.84
CA THR A 130 6.50 -10.46 -6.32
C THR A 130 7.26 -9.16 -6.10
N ILE A 131 7.93 -9.04 -4.96
CA ILE A 131 8.88 -7.95 -4.68
C ILE A 131 10.19 -8.52 -4.17
N ASP A 132 11.26 -7.75 -4.27
CA ASP A 132 12.51 -8.07 -3.58
C ASP A 132 12.42 -7.62 -2.11
N ALA A 133 12.09 -8.58 -1.23
CA ALA A 133 11.97 -8.34 0.20
C ALA A 133 13.30 -7.95 0.85
N GLU A 134 14.43 -8.43 0.34
CA GLU A 134 15.75 -8.07 0.85
C GLU A 134 16.09 -6.61 0.54
N SER A 135 15.86 -6.14 -0.68
CA SER A 135 16.01 -4.73 -1.05
C SER A 135 15.09 -3.83 -0.22
N LEU A 136 13.86 -4.30 0.09
CA LEU A 136 12.95 -3.56 0.97
C LEU A 136 13.49 -3.45 2.39
N ARG A 137 14.01 -4.55 2.97
CA ARG A 137 14.67 -4.53 4.29
C ARG A 137 15.88 -3.60 4.31
N GLN A 138 16.71 -3.64 3.28
CA GLN A 138 17.89 -2.77 3.17
C GLN A 138 17.53 -1.29 3.04
N LEU A 139 16.34 -0.97 2.52
CA LEU A 139 15.80 0.38 2.52
C LEU A 139 15.17 0.76 3.88
N GLY A 140 15.04 -0.20 4.80
CA GLY A 140 14.49 -0.03 6.15
C GLY A 140 13.00 -0.36 6.26
N GLY A 141 12.42 -1.05 5.28
CA GLY A 141 11.02 -1.51 5.31
C GLY A 141 10.83 -2.67 6.26
N SER A 142 9.77 -2.61 7.05
CA SER A 142 9.39 -3.65 8.03
C SER A 142 8.05 -4.29 7.68
N TYR A 143 7.12 -3.52 7.11
CA TYR A 143 5.76 -3.99 6.86
C TYR A 143 5.21 -3.55 5.51
N LEU A 144 4.42 -4.45 4.90
CA LEU A 144 3.63 -4.20 3.70
C LEU A 144 2.14 -4.13 4.08
N LEU A 145 1.49 -3.02 3.78
CA LEU A 145 0.05 -2.82 3.88
C LEU A 145 -0.59 -3.11 2.53
N SER A 146 -1.39 -4.16 2.42
CA SER A 146 -2.02 -4.52 1.14
C SER A 146 -3.54 -4.37 1.16
N ALA A 147 -4.10 -3.76 0.11
CA ALA A 147 -5.53 -3.67 -0.14
C ALA A 147 -6.13 -5.01 -0.61
N ALA A 148 -5.32 -5.93 -1.07
CA ALA A 148 -5.73 -7.21 -1.61
C ALA A 148 -4.89 -8.35 -1.01
N TYR A 149 -5.44 -9.54 -1.04
CA TYR A 149 -4.69 -10.74 -0.66
C TYR A 149 -3.61 -11.02 -1.71
N ILE A 150 -2.42 -11.41 -1.24
CA ILE A 150 -1.30 -11.85 -2.07
C ILE A 150 -1.19 -13.37 -1.91
N ASP A 151 -1.38 -14.09 -3.00
CA ASP A 151 -1.19 -15.54 -3.02
C ASP A 151 0.31 -15.86 -2.99
N HIS A 152 0.68 -16.97 -2.37
CA HIS A 152 2.08 -17.40 -2.24
C HIS A 152 3.05 -16.36 -1.65
N SER A 153 2.56 -15.47 -0.76
CA SER A 153 3.40 -14.43 -0.15
C SER A 153 4.62 -15.00 0.59
N GLU A 154 4.50 -16.17 1.18
CA GLU A 154 5.58 -16.91 1.88
C GLU A 154 6.77 -17.25 0.97
N ASP A 155 6.53 -17.48 -0.33
CA ASP A 155 7.58 -17.77 -1.32
C ASP A 155 8.43 -16.52 -1.64
N THR A 156 7.92 -15.35 -1.30
CA THR A 156 8.57 -14.05 -1.55
C THR A 156 9.27 -13.46 -0.30
N GLY A 157 9.37 -14.21 0.78
CA GLY A 157 9.91 -13.73 2.05
C GLY A 157 8.99 -12.77 2.80
N LEU A 158 7.70 -12.81 2.50
CA LEU A 158 6.66 -12.04 3.14
C LEU A 158 5.85 -12.94 4.08
N GLU A 159 5.83 -12.63 5.37
CA GLU A 159 5.07 -13.37 6.37
C GLU A 159 3.73 -12.68 6.67
N LEU A 160 2.64 -13.40 6.48
CA LEU A 160 1.30 -12.89 6.72
C LEU A 160 1.01 -12.77 8.23
N MET A 161 0.94 -11.57 8.77
CA MET A 161 0.67 -11.32 10.19
C MET A 161 -0.82 -11.38 10.56
N SER A 162 -1.73 -11.00 9.68
CA SER A 162 -3.18 -11.04 9.96
C SER A 162 -4.03 -11.12 8.71
N ARG A 163 -5.01 -12.03 8.73
CA ARG A 163 -6.08 -12.20 7.74
C ARG A 163 -7.42 -11.71 8.28
N ARG A 164 -7.52 -10.58 8.93
CA ARG A 164 -8.85 -10.12 9.37
C ARG A 164 -9.56 -9.40 8.23
N PRO A 165 -10.65 -9.96 7.66
CA PRO A 165 -11.56 -9.19 6.85
C PRO A 165 -12.24 -8.18 7.80
N LEU A 166 -11.75 -6.96 7.78
CA LEU A 166 -12.34 -5.90 8.56
C LEU A 166 -13.74 -5.62 8.04
N ARG A 167 -14.73 -5.60 8.93
CA ARG A 167 -16.18 -5.59 8.65
C ARG A 167 -16.69 -4.33 7.91
N GLN A 168 -15.84 -3.45 7.42
CA GLN A 168 -16.25 -2.18 6.80
C GLN A 168 -15.74 -2.02 5.36
N ARG A 169 -16.30 -1.07 4.65
CA ARG A 169 -16.18 -0.82 3.20
C ARG A 169 -14.78 -0.44 2.68
N THR A 170 -13.78 -0.40 3.50
CA THR A 170 -12.40 -0.03 3.15
C THR A 170 -11.49 -1.25 3.30
N ALA A 171 -10.66 -1.49 2.31
CA ALA A 171 -9.95 -2.75 2.18
C ALA A 171 -8.47 -2.62 2.53
N ILE A 172 -8.10 -2.93 3.75
CA ILE A 172 -6.80 -3.55 4.00
C ILE A 172 -7.08 -5.01 4.25
N THR A 173 -6.63 -5.88 3.36
CA THR A 173 -6.95 -7.30 3.41
C THR A 173 -5.79 -8.11 3.96
N ALA A 174 -4.57 -7.63 3.82
CA ALA A 174 -3.38 -8.30 4.30
C ALA A 174 -2.42 -7.31 4.95
N PHE A 175 -1.82 -7.77 6.01
CA PHE A 175 -0.81 -7.12 6.80
C PHE A 175 0.35 -8.08 6.91
N ILE A 176 1.49 -7.71 6.38
CA ILE A 176 2.57 -8.64 6.07
C ILE A 176 3.85 -8.13 6.70
N SER A 177 4.50 -8.96 7.52
CA SER A 177 5.86 -8.74 8.00
C SER A 177 6.85 -9.07 6.88
N ILE A 178 7.91 -8.31 6.81
CA ILE A 178 9.06 -8.57 5.96
C ILE A 178 10.11 -9.21 6.87
N GLY A 179 10.09 -10.55 6.91
CA GLY A 179 10.92 -11.37 7.79
C GLY A 179 12.42 -11.20 7.57
#